data_52aa09abe14e4ef88d05ed813bf14bc7
#
_entry.id   52aa09abe14e4ef88d05ed813bf14bc7
#
_cell.length_a   1.000
_cell.length_b   1.000
_cell.length_c   1.000
_cell.angle_alpha   90.00
_cell.angle_beta   90.00
_cell.angle_gamma   90.00
#
_symmetry.space_group_name_H-M   'P 1'
#
loop_
_entity.id
_entity.type
_entity.pdbx_description
1 polymer ?
#
loop_
_entity_poly.entity_id
_entity_poly.type
_entity_poly.pdbx_seq_one_letter_code
_entity_poly.pdbx_strand_id
1 'polypeptide(L)'
;MSGVLGAYADRRTWEVAAYLLLGLPLGVLGFVLLVTGFSLGLGLLVTLLGIPVLVVTILLARTLASFERRLASTLLEAPMPLGGGRIPDEPDRGLWRRLRAMFGGARTWWEVGFLLLRFPLGLLDFLVLVSIATLALCGFVQPILVAVGVDSQIGGWTIDTFGESLVLVPVSMVFLAVGPRLIRRCGRVPAWVATTMLGRLEQRELKRAVVHTLERTGEADGFLILDELELQFGRGPFLTATRVQAALLALESTEQVVGRRDASRTLYALA
;
A
#
# COMPACT_ATOMS: atom_id res chain seq x y z
N MET A 1 0.96 31.24 15.94
CA MET A 1 0.14 30.19 16.58
C MET A 1 -0.93 29.59 15.65
N SER A 2 -1.40 30.29 14.65
CA SER A 2 -2.38 29.80 13.65
C SER A 2 -1.92 28.60 12.80
N GLY A 3 -0.61 28.42 12.60
CA GLY A 3 -0.10 27.33 11.78
C GLY A 3 -0.02 25.94 12.46
N VAL A 4 0.04 25.87 13.78
CA VAL A 4 0.14 24.59 14.52
C VAL A 4 -1.24 24.00 14.73
N LEU A 5 -2.19 24.81 15.22
CA LEU A 5 -3.59 24.40 15.39
C LEU A 5 -4.24 24.03 14.05
N GLY A 6 -3.92 24.76 12.96
CA GLY A 6 -4.38 24.42 11.62
C GLY A 6 -3.88 23.05 11.14
N ALA A 7 -2.68 22.61 11.54
CA ALA A 7 -2.13 21.31 11.15
C ALA A 7 -2.85 20.13 11.85
N TYR A 8 -3.41 20.33 13.03
CA TYR A 8 -4.26 19.35 13.74
C TYR A 8 -5.71 19.39 13.27
N ALA A 9 -6.20 20.56 12.82
CA ALA A 9 -7.52 20.69 12.20
C ALA A 9 -7.57 20.07 10.78
N ASP A 10 -6.40 19.84 10.17
CA ASP A 10 -6.31 19.24 8.86
C ASP A 10 -6.64 17.74 8.92
N ARG A 11 -7.76 17.37 8.31
CA ARG A 11 -8.25 15.99 8.20
C ARG A 11 -7.17 15.03 7.68
N ARG A 12 -6.32 15.49 6.79
CA ARG A 12 -5.23 14.71 6.21
C ARG A 12 -4.23 14.19 7.26
N THR A 13 -3.97 14.96 8.33
CA THR A 13 -3.07 14.51 9.41
C THR A 13 -3.63 13.30 10.14
N TRP A 14 -4.94 13.29 10.39
CA TRP A 14 -5.63 12.18 11.05
C TRP A 14 -5.78 10.95 10.15
N GLU A 15 -5.99 11.16 8.86
CA GLU A 15 -6.03 10.07 7.87
C GLU A 15 -4.69 9.35 7.79
N VAL A 16 -3.59 10.09 7.74
CA VAL A 16 -2.23 9.50 7.77
C VAL A 16 -1.96 8.84 9.12
N ALA A 17 -2.32 9.45 10.24
CA ALA A 17 -2.15 8.85 11.56
C ALA A 17 -2.95 7.54 11.71
N ALA A 18 -4.19 7.51 11.23
CA ALA A 18 -5.01 6.31 11.22
C ALA A 18 -4.39 5.20 10.34
N TYR A 19 -3.84 5.55 9.17
CA TYR A 19 -3.15 4.60 8.32
C TYR A 19 -1.90 4.00 9.01
N LEU A 20 -1.08 4.83 9.67
CA LEU A 20 0.10 4.37 10.40
C LEU A 20 -0.29 3.46 11.58
N LEU A 21 -1.36 3.83 12.30
CA LEU A 21 -1.88 3.03 13.42
C LEU A 21 -2.40 1.66 12.95
N LEU A 22 -3.17 1.64 11.85
CA LEU A 22 -3.69 0.41 11.26
C LEU A 22 -2.59 -0.44 10.59
N GLY A 23 -1.45 0.16 10.27
CA GLY A 23 -0.32 -0.53 9.68
C GLY A 23 0.23 -1.67 10.53
N LEU A 24 0.26 -1.50 11.85
CA LEU A 24 0.70 -2.56 12.77
C LEU A 24 -0.24 -3.77 12.78
N PRO A 25 -1.56 -3.64 13.09
CA PRO A 25 -2.44 -4.82 13.14
C PRO A 25 -2.54 -5.51 11.77
N LEU A 26 -2.55 -4.77 10.66
CA LEU A 26 -2.55 -5.35 9.32
C LEU A 26 -1.25 -6.06 8.99
N GLY A 27 -0.10 -5.48 9.38
CA GLY A 27 1.21 -6.10 9.24
C GLY A 27 1.33 -7.41 10.03
N VAL A 28 0.89 -7.40 11.30
CA VAL A 28 0.86 -8.60 12.15
C VAL A 28 -0.05 -9.67 11.55
N LEU A 29 -1.26 -9.29 11.14
CA LEU A 29 -2.22 -10.22 10.54
C LEU A 29 -1.64 -10.86 9.26
N GLY A 30 -1.05 -10.07 8.38
CA GLY A 30 -0.41 -10.56 7.17
C GLY A 30 0.77 -11.48 7.44
N PHE A 31 1.62 -11.11 8.38
CA PHE A 31 2.77 -11.90 8.78
C PHE A 31 2.35 -13.26 9.38
N VAL A 32 1.44 -13.26 10.36
CA VAL A 32 0.94 -14.48 11.00
C VAL A 32 0.27 -15.39 9.96
N LEU A 33 -0.58 -14.83 9.11
CA LEU A 33 -1.27 -15.57 8.06
C LEU A 33 -0.27 -16.25 7.11
N LEU A 34 0.75 -15.50 6.66
CA LEU A 34 1.75 -16.04 5.74
C LEU A 34 2.63 -17.10 6.42
N VAL A 35 3.19 -16.78 7.58
CA VAL A 35 4.09 -17.72 8.30
C VAL A 35 3.34 -19.01 8.67
N THR A 36 2.17 -18.88 9.29
CA THR A 36 1.37 -20.06 9.69
C THR A 36 0.87 -20.82 8.46
N GLY A 37 0.35 -20.13 7.46
CA GLY A 37 -0.18 -20.77 6.25
C GLY A 37 0.89 -21.48 5.43
N PHE A 38 2.07 -20.89 5.25
CA PHE A 38 3.17 -21.56 4.56
C PHE A 38 3.75 -22.70 5.40
N SER A 39 3.92 -22.52 6.72
CA SER A 39 4.43 -23.59 7.61
C SER A 39 3.50 -24.81 7.63
N LEU A 40 2.19 -24.58 7.80
CA LEU A 40 1.19 -25.64 7.74
C LEU A 40 1.10 -26.26 6.34
N GLY A 41 1.06 -25.44 5.30
CA GLY A 41 0.97 -25.90 3.93
C GLY A 41 2.16 -26.76 3.52
N LEU A 42 3.38 -26.34 3.86
CA LEU A 42 4.60 -27.12 3.59
C LEU A 42 4.67 -28.38 4.46
N GLY A 43 4.32 -28.29 5.75
CA GLY A 43 4.31 -29.44 6.65
C GLY A 43 3.31 -30.52 6.24
N LEU A 44 2.14 -30.12 5.72
CA LEU A 44 1.09 -31.02 5.25
C LEU A 44 1.25 -31.47 3.79
N LEU A 45 2.32 -31.08 3.08
CA LEU A 45 2.55 -31.51 1.69
C LEU A 45 2.63 -33.02 1.56
N VAL A 46 3.18 -33.69 2.56
CA VAL A 46 3.27 -35.17 2.61
C VAL A 46 1.90 -35.84 2.54
N THR A 47 0.87 -35.20 3.09
CA THR A 47 -0.51 -35.71 3.11
C THR A 47 -1.37 -35.22 1.96
N LEU A 48 -0.81 -34.49 0.96
CA LEU A 48 -1.53 -33.81 -0.11
C LEU A 48 -2.50 -32.71 0.37
N LEU A 49 -2.85 -32.66 1.66
CA LEU A 49 -3.64 -31.61 2.27
C LEU A 49 -2.93 -30.25 2.29
N GLY A 50 -1.60 -30.24 2.16
CA GLY A 50 -0.80 -29.03 2.10
C GLY A 50 -1.11 -28.16 0.89
N ILE A 51 -1.48 -28.74 -0.26
CA ILE A 51 -1.81 -28.00 -1.47
C ILE A 51 -3.02 -27.07 -1.28
N PRO A 52 -4.19 -27.57 -0.82
CA PRO A 52 -5.33 -26.68 -0.54
C PRO A 52 -5.02 -25.64 0.53
N VAL A 53 -4.23 -25.95 1.56
CA VAL A 53 -3.82 -24.97 2.58
C VAL A 53 -2.99 -23.85 1.96
N LEU A 54 -2.01 -24.17 1.12
CA LEU A 54 -1.20 -23.17 0.41
C LEU A 54 -2.06 -22.30 -0.52
N VAL A 55 -3.01 -22.90 -1.22
CA VAL A 55 -3.94 -22.14 -2.10
C VAL A 55 -4.77 -21.14 -1.29
N VAL A 56 -5.36 -21.59 -0.18
CA VAL A 56 -6.13 -20.73 0.71
C VAL A 56 -5.25 -19.61 1.28
N THR A 57 -4.04 -19.92 1.70
CA THR A 57 -3.08 -18.94 2.21
C THR A 57 -2.79 -17.85 1.16
N ILE A 58 -2.53 -18.22 -0.09
CA ILE A 58 -2.29 -17.26 -1.18
C ILE A 58 -3.53 -16.43 -1.48
N LEU A 59 -4.71 -17.03 -1.47
CA LEU A 59 -5.96 -16.30 -1.69
C LEU A 59 -6.21 -15.26 -0.58
N LEU A 60 -6.02 -15.65 0.67
CA LEU A 60 -6.13 -14.75 1.82
C LEU A 60 -5.07 -13.64 1.78
N ALA A 61 -3.83 -13.95 1.39
CA ALA A 61 -2.78 -12.96 1.21
C ALA A 61 -3.16 -11.93 0.13
N ARG A 62 -3.74 -12.36 -0.99
CA ARG A 62 -4.23 -11.47 -2.05
C ARG A 62 -5.39 -10.58 -1.60
N THR A 63 -6.34 -11.13 -0.84
CA THR A 63 -7.45 -10.33 -0.30
C THR A 63 -6.94 -9.28 0.66
N LEU A 64 -5.99 -9.64 1.53
CA LEU A 64 -5.37 -8.71 2.48
C LEU A 64 -4.56 -7.63 1.76
N ALA A 65 -3.76 -8.00 0.76
CA ALA A 65 -3.04 -7.03 -0.07
C ALA A 65 -4.00 -6.07 -0.81
N SER A 66 -5.13 -6.57 -1.29
CA SER A 66 -6.15 -5.75 -1.94
C SER A 66 -6.83 -4.79 -0.96
N PHE A 67 -7.08 -5.23 0.27
CA PHE A 67 -7.62 -4.40 1.34
C PHE A 67 -6.62 -3.29 1.72
N GLU A 68 -5.34 -3.62 1.88
CA GLU A 68 -4.28 -2.65 2.16
C GLU A 68 -4.17 -1.59 1.06
N ARG A 69 -4.26 -2.00 -0.21
CA ARG A 69 -4.28 -1.06 -1.35
C ARG A 69 -5.44 -0.08 -1.27
N ARG A 70 -6.65 -0.56 -0.95
CA ARG A 70 -7.83 0.29 -0.77
C ARG A 70 -7.62 1.26 0.39
N LEU A 71 -7.09 0.78 1.49
CA LEU A 71 -6.80 1.61 2.66
C LEU A 71 -5.79 2.71 2.33
N ALA A 72 -4.69 2.35 1.67
CA ALA A 72 -3.67 3.29 1.23
C ALA A 72 -4.20 4.30 0.21
N SER A 73 -5.03 3.88 -0.75
CA SER A 73 -5.63 4.79 -1.72
C SER A 73 -6.60 5.78 -1.08
N THR A 74 -7.34 5.35 -0.06
CA THR A 74 -8.35 6.18 0.62
C THR A 74 -7.71 7.14 1.62
N LEU A 75 -6.76 6.66 2.42
CA LEU A 75 -6.19 7.44 3.53
C LEU A 75 -4.94 8.25 3.14
N LEU A 76 -4.15 7.78 2.16
CA LEU A 76 -2.94 8.47 1.73
C LEU A 76 -3.14 9.27 0.43
N GLU A 77 -4.34 9.22 -0.17
CA GLU A 77 -4.62 9.79 -1.52
C GLU A 77 -3.55 9.36 -2.55
N ALA A 78 -2.84 8.26 -2.24
CA ALA A 78 -1.85 7.72 -3.14
C ALA A 78 -2.59 7.10 -4.34
N PRO A 79 -2.24 7.46 -5.59
CA PRO A 79 -2.81 6.82 -6.75
C PRO A 79 -2.35 5.36 -6.78
N MET A 80 -3.07 4.50 -6.06
CA MET A 80 -2.81 3.07 -6.05
C MET A 80 -3.79 2.36 -6.96
N PRO A 81 -3.27 1.44 -7.75
CA PRO A 81 -4.08 0.59 -8.59
C PRO A 81 -5.00 -0.27 -7.72
N LEU A 82 -6.29 -0.17 -7.96
CA LEU A 82 -7.26 -1.13 -7.46
C LEU A 82 -7.06 -2.42 -8.28
N GLY A 83 -5.94 -3.08 -8.10
CA GLY A 83 -5.57 -4.30 -8.80
C GLY A 83 -6.45 -5.47 -8.38
N GLY A 84 -7.59 -5.53 -8.99
CA GLY A 84 -8.41 -6.71 -9.09
C GLY A 84 -8.35 -7.22 -10.52
N GLY A 85 -7.16 -7.52 -11.03
CA GLY A 85 -7.08 -8.31 -12.25
C GLY A 85 -7.78 -9.63 -11.96
N ARG A 86 -9.07 -9.73 -12.32
CA ARG A 86 -9.71 -11.02 -12.49
C ARG A 86 -8.76 -11.83 -13.34
N ILE A 87 -8.29 -12.95 -12.80
CA ILE A 87 -7.71 -13.99 -13.65
C ILE A 87 -8.77 -14.20 -14.73
N PRO A 88 -8.44 -14.02 -16.02
CA PRO A 88 -9.41 -14.30 -17.05
C PRO A 88 -10.00 -15.67 -16.76
N ASP A 89 -11.31 -15.72 -16.52
CA ASP A 89 -12.06 -16.97 -16.42
C ASP A 89 -12.11 -17.60 -17.82
N GLU A 90 -10.98 -18.13 -18.24
CA GLU A 90 -11.00 -19.11 -19.31
C GLU A 90 -11.52 -20.42 -18.70
N PRO A 91 -12.74 -20.83 -19.01
CA PRO A 91 -13.40 -21.95 -18.35
C PRO A 91 -12.71 -23.29 -18.57
N ASP A 92 -11.81 -23.38 -19.52
CA ASP A 92 -11.22 -24.64 -20.00
C ASP A 92 -9.83 -25.00 -19.46
N ARG A 93 -9.27 -24.20 -18.53
CA ARG A 93 -7.97 -24.51 -17.98
C ARG A 93 -8.10 -25.36 -16.71
N GLY A 94 -7.73 -26.65 -16.82
CA GLY A 94 -7.76 -27.61 -15.70
C GLY A 94 -7.12 -27.04 -14.43
N LEU A 95 -7.63 -27.46 -13.26
CA LEU A 95 -7.25 -27.00 -11.91
C LEU A 95 -5.73 -26.91 -11.71
N TRP A 96 -4.99 -27.86 -12.24
CA TRP A 96 -3.52 -27.94 -12.13
C TRP A 96 -2.81 -26.78 -12.85
N ARG A 97 -3.34 -26.34 -13.97
CA ARG A 97 -2.76 -25.21 -14.73
C ARG A 97 -3.04 -23.88 -14.02
N ARG A 98 -4.23 -23.75 -13.37
CA ARG A 98 -4.56 -22.59 -12.53
C ARG A 98 -3.65 -22.52 -11.30
N LEU A 99 -3.41 -23.64 -10.61
CA LEU A 99 -2.49 -23.72 -9.49
C LEU A 99 -1.06 -23.32 -9.90
N ARG A 100 -0.56 -23.89 -10.99
CA ARG A 100 0.77 -23.56 -11.50
C ARG A 100 0.91 -22.08 -11.88
N ALA A 101 -0.14 -21.48 -12.44
CA ALA A 101 -0.18 -20.05 -12.74
C ALA A 101 -0.20 -19.18 -11.47
N MET A 102 -0.87 -19.64 -10.41
CA MET A 102 -0.91 -18.94 -9.12
C MET A 102 0.45 -18.98 -8.41
N PHE A 103 1.13 -20.11 -8.40
CA PHE A 103 2.45 -20.28 -7.74
C PHE A 103 3.60 -19.76 -8.60
N GLY A 104 3.52 -19.89 -9.93
CA GLY A 104 4.56 -19.44 -10.87
C GLY A 104 4.53 -17.95 -11.17
N GLY A 105 3.47 -17.26 -10.81
CA GLY A 105 3.32 -15.84 -11.09
C GLY A 105 4.22 -14.97 -10.21
N ALA A 106 5.14 -14.21 -10.81
CA ALA A 106 5.98 -13.25 -10.09
C ALA A 106 5.15 -12.29 -9.21
N ARG A 107 3.92 -11.98 -9.62
CA ARG A 107 2.95 -11.15 -8.86
C ARG A 107 2.67 -11.70 -7.47
N THR A 108 2.42 -13.01 -7.35
CA THR A 108 2.11 -13.65 -6.06
C THR A 108 3.26 -13.48 -5.07
N TRP A 109 4.49 -13.67 -5.53
CA TRP A 109 5.67 -13.52 -4.69
C TRP A 109 5.96 -12.06 -4.31
N TRP A 110 5.64 -11.11 -5.16
CA TRP A 110 5.72 -9.70 -4.82
C TRP A 110 4.65 -9.29 -3.79
N GLU A 111 3.42 -9.80 -3.91
CA GLU A 111 2.35 -9.57 -2.93
C GLU A 111 2.70 -10.19 -1.57
N VAL A 112 3.25 -11.41 -1.57
CA VAL A 112 3.76 -12.07 -0.35
C VAL A 112 4.93 -11.28 0.24
N GLY A 113 5.91 -10.89 -0.56
CA GLY A 113 7.05 -10.08 -0.12
C GLY A 113 6.62 -8.73 0.46
N PHE A 114 5.64 -8.07 -0.18
CA PHE A 114 5.07 -6.83 0.33
C PHE A 114 4.42 -7.03 1.70
N LEU A 115 3.59 -8.05 1.89
CA LEU A 115 2.93 -8.34 3.16
C LEU A 115 3.94 -8.67 4.27
N LEU A 116 5.01 -9.42 3.96
CA LEU A 116 6.09 -9.67 4.91
C LEU A 116 6.81 -8.38 5.31
N LEU A 117 7.10 -7.52 4.33
CA LEU A 117 7.75 -6.22 4.58
C LEU A 117 6.82 -5.25 5.33
N ARG A 118 5.51 -5.40 5.16
CA ARG A 118 4.51 -4.57 5.84
C ARG A 118 4.55 -4.71 7.36
N PHE A 119 4.89 -5.90 7.88
CA PHE A 119 5.00 -6.11 9.32
C PHE A 119 6.09 -5.24 9.97
N PRO A 120 7.37 -5.30 9.59
CA PRO A 120 8.38 -4.43 10.19
C PRO A 120 8.14 -2.94 9.92
N LEU A 121 7.61 -2.57 8.76
CA LEU A 121 7.22 -1.19 8.47
C LEU A 121 6.08 -0.72 9.38
N GLY A 122 5.04 -1.53 9.57
CA GLY A 122 3.93 -1.21 10.45
C GLY A 122 4.35 -1.07 11.92
N LEU A 123 5.31 -1.89 12.35
CA LEU A 123 5.90 -1.79 13.68
C LEU A 123 6.66 -0.46 13.86
N LEU A 124 7.48 -0.09 12.88
CA LEU A 124 8.23 1.18 12.88
C LEU A 124 7.26 2.38 12.85
N ASP A 125 6.27 2.35 11.97
CA ASP A 125 5.24 3.38 11.85
C ASP A 125 4.50 3.59 13.17
N PHE A 126 4.09 2.50 13.82
CA PHE A 126 3.42 2.52 15.12
C PHE A 126 4.34 3.07 16.21
N LEU A 127 5.59 2.60 16.28
CA LEU A 127 6.56 3.06 17.27
C LEU A 127 6.80 4.58 17.16
N VAL A 128 6.99 5.08 15.95
CA VAL A 128 7.18 6.51 15.68
C VAL A 128 5.94 7.30 16.10
N LEU A 129 4.75 6.84 15.72
CA LEU A 129 3.49 7.52 16.05
C LEU A 129 3.27 7.60 17.57
N VAL A 130 3.45 6.47 18.26
CA VAL A 130 3.29 6.41 19.74
C VAL A 130 4.36 7.26 20.42
N SER A 131 5.61 7.22 19.96
CA SER A 131 6.68 8.05 20.54
C SER A 131 6.35 9.55 20.42
N ILE A 132 5.91 10.00 19.23
CA ILE A 132 5.51 11.40 19.02
C ILE A 132 4.34 11.78 19.93
N ALA A 133 3.31 10.93 20.01
CA ALA A 133 2.13 11.17 20.85
C ALA A 133 2.49 11.21 22.33
N THR A 134 3.31 10.26 22.80
CA THR A 134 3.76 10.20 24.20
C THR A 134 4.60 11.42 24.56
N LEU A 135 5.57 11.81 23.73
CA LEU A 135 6.40 12.99 23.99
C LEU A 135 5.60 14.29 23.94
N ALA A 136 4.62 14.40 23.03
CA ALA A 136 3.73 15.55 22.98
C ALA A 136 2.82 15.65 24.21
N LEU A 137 2.39 14.52 24.78
CA LEU A 137 1.48 14.49 25.93
C LEU A 137 2.22 14.61 27.27
N CYS A 138 3.42 14.06 27.35
CA CYS A 138 4.21 13.93 28.58
C CYS A 138 4.38 15.28 29.31
N GLY A 139 4.75 16.35 28.59
CA GLY A 139 4.98 17.65 29.21
C GLY A 139 3.72 18.33 29.76
N PHE A 140 2.53 17.92 29.32
CA PHE A 140 1.28 18.43 29.86
C PHE A 140 0.78 17.58 31.06
N VAL A 141 1.05 16.28 31.02
CA VAL A 141 0.62 15.32 32.03
C VAL A 141 1.54 15.37 33.27
N GLN A 142 2.85 15.52 33.07
CA GLN A 142 3.86 15.50 34.15
C GLN A 142 3.62 16.54 35.25
N PRO A 143 3.39 17.84 34.98
CA PRO A 143 3.13 18.81 36.03
C PRO A 143 1.89 18.47 36.86
N ILE A 144 0.89 17.83 36.24
CA ILE A 144 -0.34 17.39 36.93
C ILE A 144 -0.02 16.21 37.86
N LEU A 145 0.75 15.24 37.40
CA LEU A 145 1.16 14.06 38.19
C LEU A 145 1.97 14.48 39.43
N VAL A 146 2.95 15.36 39.25
CA VAL A 146 3.76 15.89 40.36
C VAL A 146 2.88 16.70 41.35
N ALA A 147 1.93 17.48 40.84
CA ALA A 147 0.99 18.24 41.72
C ALA A 147 0.06 17.33 42.56
N VAL A 148 -0.23 16.12 42.09
CA VAL A 148 -1.02 15.10 42.78
C VAL A 148 -0.13 14.19 43.66
N GLY A 149 1.20 14.41 43.67
CA GLY A 149 2.15 13.63 44.48
C GLY A 149 2.49 12.27 43.93
N VAL A 150 2.37 12.09 42.59
CA VAL A 150 2.79 10.86 41.89
C VAL A 150 4.21 11.09 41.34
N ASP A 151 5.17 10.40 41.94
CA ASP A 151 6.54 10.41 41.45
C ASP A 151 6.60 9.62 40.13
N SER A 152 7.23 10.21 39.14
CA SER A 152 7.37 9.57 37.81
C SER A 152 8.82 9.50 37.36
N GLN A 153 9.20 8.38 36.75
CA GLN A 153 10.53 8.19 36.18
C GLN A 153 10.46 8.14 34.64
N ILE A 154 11.23 8.96 33.99
CA ILE A 154 11.38 8.98 32.54
C ILE A 154 12.83 8.65 32.19
N GLY A 155 13.06 7.47 31.61
CA GLY A 155 14.40 7.07 31.15
C GLY A 155 15.47 7.03 32.25
N GLY A 156 15.08 6.71 33.50
CA GLY A 156 16.00 6.67 34.64
C GLY A 156 16.18 8.03 35.37
N TRP A 157 15.50 9.07 34.91
CA TRP A 157 15.45 10.37 35.59
C TRP A 157 14.16 10.46 36.43
N THR A 158 14.31 10.65 37.76
CA THR A 158 13.21 10.90 38.67
C THR A 158 12.84 12.39 38.62
N ILE A 159 11.57 12.67 38.37
CA ILE A 159 11.02 14.01 38.31
C ILE A 159 10.22 14.23 39.58
N ASP A 160 10.88 14.80 40.59
CA ASP A 160 10.29 14.97 41.94
C ASP A 160 9.85 16.41 42.16
N THR A 161 10.33 17.35 41.37
CA THR A 161 10.10 18.77 41.56
C THR A 161 9.19 19.35 40.47
N PHE A 162 8.24 20.18 40.87
CA PHE A 162 7.36 20.90 39.96
C PHE A 162 8.15 21.73 38.90
N GLY A 163 9.31 22.30 39.30
CA GLY A 163 10.21 23.02 38.40
C GLY A 163 10.81 22.16 37.31
N GLU A 164 11.18 20.93 37.63
CA GLU A 164 11.73 19.96 36.62
C GLU A 164 10.65 19.52 35.63
N SER A 165 9.42 19.28 36.13
CA SER A 165 8.29 18.93 35.26
C SER A 165 7.95 20.05 34.27
N LEU A 166 8.16 21.32 34.68
CA LEU A 166 7.90 22.47 33.83
C LEU A 166 8.88 22.58 32.65
N VAL A 167 10.09 22.02 32.77
CA VAL A 167 11.09 21.97 31.66
C VAL A 167 10.58 21.07 30.50
N LEU A 168 9.74 20.09 30.79
CA LEU A 168 9.16 19.21 29.78
C LEU A 168 8.07 19.90 28.94
N VAL A 169 7.44 20.95 29.44
CA VAL A 169 6.39 21.67 28.72
C VAL A 169 6.86 22.25 27.39
N PRO A 170 7.99 23.00 27.29
CA PRO A 170 8.47 23.51 26.02
C PRO A 170 8.89 22.38 25.06
N VAL A 171 9.43 21.27 25.57
CA VAL A 171 9.76 20.10 24.76
C VAL A 171 8.49 19.51 24.14
N SER A 172 7.45 19.32 24.92
CA SER A 172 6.16 18.83 24.43
C SER A 172 5.50 19.80 23.47
N MET A 173 5.62 21.10 23.67
CA MET A 173 5.15 22.10 22.70
C MET A 173 5.87 21.99 21.36
N VAL A 174 7.16 21.69 21.35
CA VAL A 174 7.92 21.44 20.12
C VAL A 174 7.39 20.18 19.43
N PHE A 175 7.21 19.07 20.17
CA PHE A 175 6.63 17.84 19.61
C PHE A 175 5.20 18.03 19.12
N LEU A 176 4.41 18.80 19.82
CA LEU A 176 3.07 19.17 19.39
C LEU A 176 3.10 19.98 18.08
N ALA A 177 4.05 20.89 17.93
CA ALA A 177 4.17 21.72 16.73
C ALA A 177 4.75 20.94 15.51
N VAL A 178 5.70 20.06 15.76
CA VAL A 178 6.44 19.30 14.72
C VAL A 178 5.75 17.97 14.38
N GLY A 179 5.04 17.39 15.35
CA GLY A 179 4.39 16.08 15.26
C GLY A 179 3.58 15.85 13.99
N PRO A 180 2.65 16.73 13.63
CA PRO A 180 1.85 16.57 12.40
C PRO A 180 2.69 16.57 11.12
N ARG A 181 3.82 17.32 11.12
CA ARG A 181 4.75 17.32 9.98
C ARG A 181 5.53 16.02 9.88
N LEU A 182 5.95 15.48 11.03
CA LEU A 182 6.64 14.20 11.13
C LEU A 182 5.72 13.06 10.68
N ILE A 183 4.50 13.00 11.20
CA ILE A 183 3.50 11.99 10.84
C ILE A 183 3.28 11.97 9.33
N ARG A 184 3.10 13.15 8.71
CA ARG A 184 2.94 13.25 7.25
C ARG A 184 4.20 12.83 6.46
N ARG A 185 5.40 13.03 7.01
CA ARG A 185 6.64 12.55 6.38
C ARG A 185 6.80 11.04 6.51
N CYS A 186 6.52 10.49 7.68
CA CYS A 186 6.56 9.04 7.91
C CYS A 186 5.58 8.29 7.01
N GLY A 187 4.37 8.81 6.78
CA GLY A 187 3.41 8.20 5.85
C GLY A 187 3.88 8.11 4.40
N ARG A 188 4.94 8.85 4.00
CA ARG A 188 5.51 8.74 2.64
C ARG A 188 6.29 7.45 2.41
N VAL A 189 6.92 6.90 3.46
CA VAL A 189 7.74 5.68 3.34
C VAL A 189 6.89 4.48 2.96
N PRO A 190 5.83 4.12 3.70
CA PRO A 190 4.96 3.01 3.31
C PRO A 190 4.24 3.27 1.97
N ALA A 191 3.87 4.52 1.67
CA ALA A 191 3.30 4.88 0.38
C ALA A 191 4.29 4.63 -0.76
N TRP A 192 5.56 5.02 -0.61
CA TRP A 192 6.60 4.78 -1.59
C TRP A 192 6.89 3.28 -1.78
N VAL A 193 6.98 2.50 -0.70
CA VAL A 193 7.17 1.05 -0.77
C VAL A 193 6.00 0.40 -1.50
N ALA A 194 4.78 0.75 -1.15
CA ALA A 194 3.59 0.21 -1.78
C ALA A 194 3.54 0.57 -3.28
N THR A 195 3.78 1.82 -3.65
CA THR A 195 3.80 2.24 -5.07
C THR A 195 4.95 1.60 -5.85
N THR A 196 6.11 1.41 -5.24
CA THR A 196 7.27 0.83 -5.92
C THR A 196 7.12 -0.68 -6.10
N MET A 197 6.63 -1.39 -5.07
CA MET A 197 6.49 -2.86 -5.15
C MET A 197 5.24 -3.28 -5.92
N LEU A 198 4.13 -2.58 -5.72
CA LEU A 198 2.83 -2.94 -6.32
C LEU A 198 2.58 -2.20 -7.64
N GLY A 199 3.09 -0.98 -7.81
CA GLY A 199 2.87 -0.16 -9.01
C GLY A 199 3.65 -0.60 -10.23
N ARG A 200 4.86 -1.19 -10.06
CA ARG A 200 5.64 -1.71 -11.21
C ARG A 200 5.00 -2.93 -11.88
N LEU A 201 4.27 -3.72 -11.10
CA LEU A 201 3.55 -4.87 -11.64
C LEU A 201 2.37 -4.43 -12.52
N GLU A 202 1.72 -3.34 -12.13
CA GLU A 202 0.59 -2.79 -12.86
C GLU A 202 0.98 -2.20 -14.20
N GLN A 203 2.09 -1.50 -14.31
CA GLN A 203 2.57 -1.01 -15.61
C GLN A 203 2.83 -2.15 -16.59
N ARG A 204 3.36 -3.28 -16.10
CA ARG A 204 3.55 -4.48 -16.91
C ARG A 204 2.22 -5.14 -17.29
N GLU A 205 1.27 -5.16 -16.38
CA GLU A 205 -0.08 -5.70 -16.62
C GLU A 205 -0.86 -4.80 -17.57
N LEU A 206 -0.80 -3.49 -17.40
CA LEU A 206 -1.41 -2.53 -18.32
C LEU A 206 -0.84 -2.68 -19.72
N LYS A 207 0.50 -2.77 -19.87
CA LYS A 207 1.13 -3.03 -21.16
C LYS A 207 0.65 -4.33 -21.80
N ARG A 208 0.56 -5.42 -21.02
CA ARG A 208 0.04 -6.70 -21.53
C ARG A 208 -1.44 -6.60 -21.92
N ALA A 209 -2.24 -5.91 -21.12
CA ALA A 209 -3.65 -5.70 -21.42
C ALA A 209 -3.83 -4.87 -22.70
N VAL A 210 -3.02 -3.83 -22.90
CA VAL A 210 -2.99 -3.02 -24.13
C VAL A 210 -2.59 -3.89 -25.34
N VAL A 211 -1.54 -4.70 -25.22
CA VAL A 211 -1.12 -5.63 -26.30
C VAL A 211 -2.24 -6.62 -26.61
N HIS A 212 -2.85 -7.23 -25.63
CA HIS A 212 -3.95 -8.17 -25.81
C HIS A 212 -5.20 -7.52 -26.44
N THR A 213 -5.48 -6.26 -26.11
CA THR A 213 -6.56 -5.50 -26.75
C THR A 213 -6.24 -5.24 -28.21
N LEU A 214 -5.00 -4.86 -28.53
CA LEU A 214 -4.54 -4.68 -29.92
C LEU A 214 -4.53 -5.98 -30.72
N GLU A 215 -4.20 -7.13 -30.10
CA GLU A 215 -4.32 -8.46 -30.74
C GLU A 215 -5.75 -8.77 -31.18
N ARG A 216 -6.75 -8.31 -30.41
CA ARG A 216 -8.17 -8.53 -30.71
C ARG A 216 -8.74 -7.54 -31.70
N THR A 217 -8.34 -6.28 -31.62
CA THR A 217 -8.92 -5.17 -32.43
C THR A 217 -8.13 -4.89 -33.70
N GLY A 218 -6.89 -5.35 -33.80
CA GLY A 218 -5.97 -5.07 -34.92
C GLY A 218 -5.38 -3.68 -34.82
N GLU A 219 -6.14 -2.66 -35.17
CA GLU A 219 -5.78 -1.24 -35.03
C GLU A 219 -6.78 -0.53 -34.12
N ALA A 220 -6.27 0.26 -33.17
CA ALA A 220 -7.12 1.03 -32.28
C ALA A 220 -6.48 2.36 -31.87
N ASP A 221 -7.30 3.39 -31.63
CA ASP A 221 -6.84 4.62 -31.02
C ASP A 221 -6.76 4.49 -29.48
N GLY A 222 -6.04 5.39 -28.83
CA GLY A 222 -5.84 5.34 -27.38
C GLY A 222 -7.14 5.45 -26.57
N PHE A 223 -8.21 6.07 -27.12
CA PHE A 223 -9.51 6.16 -26.46
C PHE A 223 -10.29 4.86 -26.57
N LEU A 224 -10.23 4.20 -27.70
CA LEU A 224 -10.89 2.91 -27.92
C LEU A 224 -10.24 1.82 -27.07
N ILE A 225 -8.91 1.84 -26.94
CA ILE A 225 -8.17 0.98 -26.02
C ILE A 225 -8.59 1.25 -24.56
N LEU A 226 -8.73 2.52 -24.18
CA LEU A 226 -9.18 2.88 -22.83
C LEU A 226 -10.59 2.38 -22.55
N ASP A 227 -11.52 2.56 -23.47
CA ASP A 227 -12.93 2.14 -23.33
C ASP A 227 -13.05 0.61 -23.20
N GLU A 228 -12.31 -0.13 -24.03
CA GLU A 228 -12.26 -1.60 -23.96
C GLU A 228 -11.64 -2.08 -22.63
N LEU A 229 -10.58 -1.42 -22.16
CA LEU A 229 -9.99 -1.71 -20.87
C LEU A 229 -10.93 -1.34 -19.69
N GLU A 230 -11.71 -0.26 -19.80
CA GLU A 230 -12.72 0.11 -18.81
C GLU A 230 -13.88 -0.90 -18.76
N LEU A 231 -14.27 -1.46 -19.89
CA LEU A 231 -15.25 -2.54 -19.95
C LEU A 231 -14.73 -3.83 -19.31
N GLN A 232 -13.45 -4.15 -19.53
CA GLN A 232 -12.83 -5.38 -19.03
C GLN A 232 -12.45 -5.32 -17.54
N PHE A 233 -11.93 -4.18 -17.07
CA PHE A 233 -11.38 -4.01 -15.71
C PHE A 233 -12.22 -3.11 -14.80
N GLY A 234 -13.24 -2.46 -15.33
CA GLY A 234 -14.07 -1.49 -14.63
C GLY A 234 -13.46 -0.09 -14.61
N ARG A 235 -14.31 0.93 -14.51
CA ARG A 235 -13.88 2.33 -14.35
C ARG A 235 -13.17 2.51 -13.02
N GLY A 236 -11.92 2.99 -13.07
CA GLY A 236 -11.13 3.27 -11.88
C GLY A 236 -10.12 4.39 -12.10
N PRO A 237 -9.66 5.06 -11.05
CA PRO A 237 -8.69 6.17 -11.15
C PRO A 237 -7.35 5.80 -11.77
N PHE A 238 -7.17 4.52 -12.11
CA PHE A 238 -5.93 3.94 -12.67
C PHE A 238 -5.98 3.74 -14.19
N LEU A 239 -7.16 3.59 -14.75
CA LEU A 239 -7.40 3.58 -16.17
C LEU A 239 -7.70 5.03 -16.59
N THR A 240 -6.65 5.80 -16.81
CA THR A 240 -6.76 7.15 -17.34
C THR A 240 -6.13 7.20 -18.74
N ALA A 241 -6.66 8.06 -19.59
CA ALA A 241 -6.14 8.27 -20.93
C ALA A 241 -4.61 8.53 -20.91
N THR A 242 -4.13 9.30 -19.93
CA THR A 242 -2.70 9.61 -19.75
C THR A 242 -1.86 8.35 -19.48
N ARG A 243 -2.37 7.39 -18.72
CA ARG A 243 -1.64 6.15 -18.40
C ARG A 243 -1.65 5.15 -19.56
N VAL A 244 -2.77 5.05 -20.24
CA VAL A 244 -2.87 4.24 -21.47
C VAL A 244 -1.92 4.80 -22.51
N GLN A 245 -1.89 6.11 -22.68
CA GLN A 245 -0.98 6.78 -23.61
C GLN A 245 0.50 6.59 -23.22
N ALA A 246 0.84 6.69 -21.94
CA ALA A 246 2.18 6.39 -21.44
C ALA A 246 2.58 4.91 -21.66
N ALA A 247 1.62 3.98 -21.54
CA ALA A 247 1.87 2.57 -21.83
C ALA A 247 2.10 2.33 -23.32
N LEU A 248 1.32 2.97 -24.20
CA LEU A 248 1.48 2.91 -25.66
C LEU A 248 2.83 3.49 -26.10
N LEU A 249 3.22 4.67 -25.61
CA LEU A 249 4.53 5.26 -25.89
C LEU A 249 5.68 4.36 -25.42
N ALA A 250 5.51 3.70 -24.27
CA ALA A 250 6.52 2.79 -23.75
C ALA A 250 6.56 1.45 -24.51
N LEU A 251 5.47 1.02 -25.16
CA LEU A 251 5.43 -0.13 -26.07
C LEU A 251 6.01 0.23 -27.44
N GLU A 252 5.76 1.45 -27.89
CA GLU A 252 6.35 1.98 -29.14
C GLU A 252 7.87 2.12 -29.02
N SER A 253 8.38 2.60 -27.88
CA SER A 253 9.83 2.67 -27.62
C SER A 253 10.53 1.30 -27.56
N THR A 254 9.78 0.20 -27.39
CA THR A 254 10.27 -1.17 -27.40
C THR A 254 9.92 -1.92 -28.69
N GLU A 255 9.50 -1.20 -29.73
CA GLU A 255 9.12 -1.74 -31.05
C GLU A 255 8.06 -2.85 -30.99
N GLN A 256 7.23 -2.88 -29.96
CA GLN A 256 6.13 -3.83 -29.82
C GLN A 256 4.83 -3.31 -30.43
N VAL A 257 4.71 -2.01 -30.57
CA VAL A 257 3.54 -1.32 -31.12
C VAL A 257 4.03 -0.22 -32.06
N VAL A 258 3.37 -0.05 -33.18
CA VAL A 258 3.64 1.01 -34.16
C VAL A 258 2.47 1.99 -34.14
N GLY A 259 2.77 3.26 -33.87
CA GLY A 259 1.80 4.35 -33.95
C GLY A 259 1.77 4.95 -35.35
N ARG A 260 0.62 4.90 -36.03
CA ARG A 260 0.37 5.54 -37.32
C ARG A 260 -0.53 6.75 -37.13
N ARG A 261 -0.08 7.92 -37.59
CA ARG A 261 -0.86 9.14 -37.50
C ARG A 261 -1.81 9.21 -38.70
N ASP A 262 -3.12 9.21 -38.41
CA ASP A 262 -4.16 9.39 -39.40
C ASP A 262 -4.93 10.69 -39.09
N ALA A 263 -4.93 11.63 -40.05
CA ALA A 263 -5.60 12.94 -40.03
C ALA A 263 -5.65 13.67 -38.67
N SER A 264 -6.42 13.18 -37.70
CA SER A 264 -6.61 13.79 -36.37
C SER A 264 -6.31 12.84 -35.20
N ARG A 265 -6.00 11.57 -35.44
CA ARG A 265 -5.82 10.54 -34.41
C ARG A 265 -4.56 9.72 -34.68
N THR A 266 -3.99 9.17 -33.60
CA THR A 266 -2.91 8.20 -33.73
C THR A 266 -3.49 6.81 -33.51
N LEU A 267 -3.44 5.99 -34.52
CA LEU A 267 -3.81 4.56 -34.47
C LEU A 267 -2.59 3.75 -34.11
N TYR A 268 -2.75 2.82 -33.21
CA TYR A 268 -1.71 1.90 -32.75
C TYR A 268 -2.04 0.49 -33.21
N ALA A 269 -1.03 -0.20 -33.73
CA ALA A 269 -1.10 -1.59 -34.13
C ALA A 269 0.11 -2.34 -33.58
N LEU A 270 0.03 -3.65 -33.51
CA LEU A 270 1.19 -4.48 -33.18
C LEU A 270 2.21 -4.43 -34.29
N ALA A 271 3.49 -4.35 -33.92
CA ALA A 271 4.62 -4.29 -34.87
C ALA A 271 4.86 -5.63 -35.57
#